data_73c8c65dfd310d29dbd5c8ce68512799
#
_entry.id   73c8c65dfd310d29dbd5c8ce68512799
#
_cell.length_a   1.000
_cell.length_b   1.000
_cell.length_c   1.000
_cell.angle_alpha   90.00
_cell.angle_beta   90.00
_cell.angle_gamma   90.00
#
_symmetry.space_group_name_H-M   'P 1'
#
loop_
_entity.id
_entity.type
_entity.pdbx_description
1 polymer ?
#
loop_
_entity_poly.entity_id
_entity_poly.type
_entity_poly.pdbx_seq_one_letter_code
_entity_poly.pdbx_strand_id
1 'polypeptide(L)'
;MAELSTIARPYAQALLLADLAAVMDGIAQVVTSPELVSLIGEPKVSSEQICELILAVLGQDIPAEAANLLKVVVENGRLEAVPEIARQFRELKNQSEGVADAHIESAFPMSEEEVNTLISALGNRFPGLKLTPIVTINEGLIGGVRVKVGDKTLDGSIQTRLAQMQEALTA
;
A
#
# COMPACT_ATOMS: atom_id res chain seq x y z
N MET A 1 -7.42 8.20 -11.25
CA MET A 1 -7.23 7.38 -10.01
C MET A 1 -7.92 6.02 -10.13
N ALA A 2 -9.21 5.96 -10.44
CA ALA A 2 -9.91 4.67 -10.59
C ALA A 2 -9.38 3.79 -11.74
N GLU A 3 -8.88 4.38 -12.81
CA GLU A 3 -8.35 3.64 -13.96
C GLU A 3 -7.06 2.87 -13.66
N LEU A 4 -6.11 3.47 -12.92
CA LEU A 4 -4.86 2.82 -12.55
C LEU A 4 -5.09 1.62 -11.63
N SER A 5 -6.02 1.73 -10.67
CA SER A 5 -6.33 0.62 -9.76
C SER A 5 -7.03 -0.53 -10.51
N THR A 6 -7.85 -0.24 -11.50
CA THR A 6 -8.50 -1.25 -12.34
C THR A 6 -7.50 -1.97 -13.24
N ILE A 7 -6.52 -1.24 -13.78
CA ILE A 7 -5.46 -1.79 -14.60
C ILE A 7 -4.49 -2.65 -13.77
N ALA A 8 -4.18 -2.23 -12.56
CA ALA A 8 -3.22 -2.89 -11.68
C ALA A 8 -3.71 -4.25 -11.16
N ARG A 9 -5.01 -4.41 -10.94
CA ARG A 9 -5.60 -5.58 -10.29
C ARG A 9 -5.27 -6.93 -10.95
N PRO A 10 -5.41 -7.13 -12.28
CA PRO A 10 -5.07 -8.41 -12.91
C PRO A 10 -3.58 -8.75 -12.80
N TYR A 11 -2.70 -7.76 -12.84
CA TYR A 11 -1.26 -8.00 -12.66
C TYR A 11 -0.94 -8.42 -11.22
N ALA A 12 -1.53 -7.76 -10.22
CA ALA A 12 -1.36 -8.11 -8.83
C ALA A 12 -1.89 -9.52 -8.53
N GLN A 13 -3.02 -9.91 -9.11
CA GLN A 13 -3.58 -11.26 -8.96
C GLN A 13 -2.69 -12.33 -9.61
N ALA A 14 -2.09 -12.04 -10.75
CA ALA A 14 -1.19 -12.97 -11.43
C ALA A 14 0.08 -13.26 -10.61
N LEU A 15 0.53 -12.33 -9.79
CA LEU A 15 1.71 -12.46 -8.94
C LEU A 15 1.46 -13.20 -7.63
N LEU A 16 0.22 -13.44 -7.25
CA LEU A 16 -0.14 -13.98 -5.94
C LEU A 16 0.47 -15.37 -5.64
N LEU A 17 0.86 -16.09 -6.69
CA LEU A 17 1.46 -17.43 -6.60
C LEU A 17 2.96 -17.42 -6.28
N ALA A 18 3.61 -16.25 -6.28
CA ALA A 18 5.04 -16.11 -6.04
C ALA A 18 5.31 -15.13 -4.88
N ASP A 19 6.33 -15.41 -4.07
CA ASP A 19 6.72 -14.52 -2.96
C ASP A 19 7.58 -13.36 -3.47
N LEU A 20 6.95 -12.40 -4.13
CA LEU A 20 7.59 -11.30 -4.84
C LEU A 20 7.43 -9.93 -4.16
N ALA A 21 6.92 -9.89 -2.91
CA ALA A 21 6.57 -8.62 -2.26
C ALA A 21 7.74 -7.64 -2.17
N ALA A 22 8.91 -8.11 -1.69
CA ALA A 22 10.08 -7.26 -1.54
C ALA A 22 10.63 -6.77 -2.89
N VAL A 23 10.57 -7.62 -3.92
CA VAL A 23 11.01 -7.28 -5.27
C VAL A 23 10.07 -6.27 -5.91
N MET A 24 8.76 -6.43 -5.73
CA MET A 24 7.77 -5.49 -6.24
C MET A 24 7.88 -4.11 -5.58
N ASP A 25 8.18 -4.05 -4.30
CA ASP A 25 8.46 -2.79 -3.61
C ASP A 25 9.72 -2.10 -4.17
N GLY A 26 10.77 -2.87 -4.43
CA GLY A 26 11.99 -2.37 -5.08
C GLY A 26 11.71 -1.82 -6.48
N ILE A 27 10.97 -2.54 -7.30
CA ILE A 27 10.56 -2.08 -8.64
C ILE A 27 9.74 -0.78 -8.54
N ALA A 28 8.79 -0.71 -7.62
CA ALA A 28 7.96 0.48 -7.43
C ALA A 28 8.80 1.71 -7.02
N GLN A 29 9.79 1.54 -6.15
CA GLN A 29 10.71 2.63 -5.77
C GLN A 29 11.55 3.12 -6.96
N VAL A 30 12.10 2.20 -7.74
CA VAL A 30 12.91 2.54 -8.92
C VAL A 30 12.06 3.28 -9.96
N VAL A 31 10.86 2.80 -10.25
CA VAL A 31 9.95 3.42 -11.24
C VAL A 31 9.49 4.81 -10.81
N THR A 32 9.40 5.09 -9.52
CA THR A 32 9.03 6.42 -9.00
C THR A 32 10.22 7.38 -8.87
N SER A 33 11.45 6.93 -9.14
CA SER A 33 12.61 7.81 -9.09
C SER A 33 12.55 8.90 -10.17
N PRO A 34 12.95 10.15 -9.84
CA PRO A 34 12.88 11.28 -10.80
C PRO A 34 13.69 11.03 -12.07
N GLU A 35 14.81 10.31 -11.93
CA GLU A 35 15.69 9.97 -13.03
C GLU A 35 14.99 9.06 -14.05
N LEU A 36 14.29 8.04 -13.57
CA LEU A 36 13.61 7.11 -14.46
C LEU A 36 12.34 7.73 -15.07
N VAL A 37 11.59 8.50 -14.28
CA VAL A 37 10.41 9.22 -14.79
C VAL A 37 10.76 10.14 -15.96
N SER A 38 11.92 10.81 -15.91
CA SER A 38 12.38 11.65 -17.02
C SER A 38 12.73 10.84 -18.28
N LEU A 39 13.23 9.61 -18.13
CA LEU A 39 13.60 8.73 -19.24
C LEU A 39 12.37 8.07 -19.89
N ILE A 40 11.33 7.77 -19.14
CA ILE A 40 10.09 7.17 -19.65
C ILE A 40 9.40 8.10 -20.67
N GLY A 41 9.53 9.41 -20.50
CA GLY A 41 8.99 10.42 -21.42
C GLY A 41 9.81 10.64 -22.69
N GLU A 42 10.99 10.05 -22.83
CA GLU A 42 11.90 10.34 -23.93
C GLU A 42 11.68 9.38 -25.12
N PRO A 43 11.27 9.89 -26.30
CA PRO A 43 10.93 9.03 -27.44
C PRO A 43 12.11 8.28 -28.06
N LYS A 44 13.33 8.56 -27.60
CA LYS A 44 14.56 7.90 -28.06
C LYS A 44 14.91 6.63 -27.28
N VAL A 45 14.25 6.40 -26.14
CA VAL A 45 14.52 5.25 -25.27
C VAL A 45 13.52 4.14 -25.57
N SER A 46 14.00 2.96 -25.95
CA SER A 46 13.14 1.83 -26.22
C SER A 46 12.63 1.18 -24.92
N SER A 47 11.48 0.52 -25.01
CA SER A 47 10.92 -0.26 -23.89
C SER A 47 11.89 -1.30 -23.34
N GLU A 48 12.68 -1.93 -24.20
CA GLU A 48 13.71 -2.88 -23.81
C GLU A 48 14.82 -2.23 -22.99
N GLN A 49 15.29 -1.06 -23.37
CA GLN A 49 16.31 -0.31 -22.64
C GLN A 49 15.82 0.14 -21.27
N ILE A 50 14.57 0.53 -21.15
CA ILE A 50 13.95 0.87 -19.86
C ILE A 50 13.91 -0.37 -18.95
N CYS A 51 13.51 -1.51 -19.49
CA CYS A 51 13.44 -2.76 -18.76
C CYS A 51 14.83 -3.21 -18.27
N GLU A 52 15.83 -3.19 -19.14
CA GLU A 52 17.22 -3.53 -18.81
C GLU A 52 17.78 -2.59 -17.72
N LEU A 53 17.49 -1.30 -17.80
CA LEU A 53 17.94 -0.32 -16.83
C LEU A 53 17.32 -0.56 -15.45
N ILE A 54 16.02 -0.84 -15.37
CA ILE A 54 15.35 -1.17 -14.11
C ILE A 54 15.94 -2.45 -13.52
N LEU A 55 16.14 -3.48 -14.34
CA LEU A 55 16.72 -4.74 -13.90
C LEU A 55 18.18 -4.58 -13.41
N ALA A 56 18.96 -3.74 -14.08
CA ALA A 56 20.34 -3.43 -13.68
C ALA A 56 20.43 -2.71 -12.33
N VAL A 57 19.50 -1.79 -12.06
CA VAL A 57 19.43 -1.06 -10.78
C VAL A 57 19.01 -1.98 -9.64
N LEU A 58 18.10 -2.92 -9.88
CA LEU A 58 17.60 -3.86 -8.87
C LEU A 58 18.58 -5.00 -8.55
N GLY A 59 19.55 -5.27 -9.43
CA GLY A 59 20.56 -6.32 -9.25
C GLY A 59 20.19 -7.66 -9.86
N GLN A 60 21.03 -8.69 -9.60
CA GLN A 60 20.93 -9.98 -10.31
C GLN A 60 19.95 -10.99 -9.71
N ASP A 61 19.40 -10.73 -8.52
CA ASP A 61 18.54 -11.68 -7.79
C ASP A 61 17.03 -11.44 -8.02
N ILE A 62 16.65 -11.09 -9.26
CA ILE A 62 15.25 -10.87 -9.59
C ILE A 62 14.62 -12.16 -10.08
N PRO A 63 13.53 -12.66 -9.45
CA PRO A 63 12.79 -13.80 -9.95
C PRO A 63 12.29 -13.58 -11.38
N ALA A 64 12.29 -14.66 -12.17
CA ALA A 64 11.87 -14.61 -13.57
C ALA A 64 10.44 -14.09 -13.75
N GLU A 65 9.57 -14.36 -12.79
CA GLU A 65 8.19 -13.90 -12.76
C GLU A 65 8.09 -12.38 -12.64
N ALA A 66 8.91 -11.75 -11.78
CA ALA A 66 8.96 -10.31 -11.64
C ALA A 66 9.55 -9.63 -12.89
N ALA A 67 10.59 -10.21 -13.48
CA ALA A 67 11.17 -9.74 -14.72
C ALA A 67 10.18 -9.81 -15.90
N ASN A 68 9.44 -10.89 -16.01
CA ASN A 68 8.41 -11.08 -17.03
C ASN A 68 7.25 -10.08 -16.84
N LEU A 69 6.80 -9.86 -15.60
CA LEU A 69 5.79 -8.86 -15.31
C LEU A 69 6.25 -7.47 -15.74
N LEU A 70 7.48 -7.08 -15.33
CA LEU A 70 8.04 -5.78 -15.70
C LEU A 70 8.06 -5.61 -17.21
N LYS A 71 8.51 -6.62 -17.94
CA LYS A 71 8.52 -6.60 -19.40
C LYS A 71 7.14 -6.35 -19.99
N VAL A 72 6.13 -7.10 -19.55
CA VAL A 72 4.73 -6.92 -20.00
C VAL A 72 4.19 -5.53 -19.67
N VAL A 73 4.49 -5.02 -18.49
CA VAL A 73 4.04 -3.67 -18.07
C VAL A 73 4.70 -2.57 -18.91
N VAL A 74 6.00 -2.72 -19.19
CA VAL A 74 6.75 -1.78 -20.03
C VAL A 74 6.26 -1.82 -21.48
N GLU A 75 6.10 -3.00 -22.08
CA GLU A 75 5.58 -3.19 -23.44
C GLU A 75 4.18 -2.58 -23.63
N ASN A 76 3.35 -2.64 -22.59
CA ASN A 76 2.01 -2.04 -22.60
C ASN A 76 2.00 -0.54 -22.28
N GLY A 77 3.16 0.08 -22.02
CA GLY A 77 3.25 1.50 -21.67
C GLY A 77 2.58 1.85 -20.35
N ARG A 78 2.56 0.90 -19.37
CA ARG A 78 1.84 1.03 -18.08
C ARG A 78 2.76 1.11 -16.88
N LEU A 79 3.98 1.63 -17.05
CA LEU A 79 4.95 1.77 -15.95
C LEU A 79 4.42 2.61 -14.79
N GLU A 80 3.58 3.60 -15.06
CA GLU A 80 2.93 4.42 -14.03
C GLU A 80 1.99 3.62 -13.10
N ALA A 81 1.55 2.44 -13.55
CA ALA A 81 0.71 1.55 -12.74
C ALA A 81 1.50 0.67 -11.77
N VAL A 82 2.83 0.59 -11.90
CA VAL A 82 3.68 -0.31 -11.07
C VAL A 82 3.55 -0.06 -9.58
N PRO A 83 3.56 1.18 -9.06
CA PRO A 83 3.35 1.43 -7.63
C PRO A 83 1.99 0.93 -7.14
N GLU A 84 0.96 1.10 -7.96
CA GLU A 84 -0.39 0.62 -7.63
C GLU A 84 -0.48 -0.92 -7.70
N ILE A 85 0.22 -1.55 -8.65
CA ILE A 85 0.36 -3.01 -8.73
C ILE A 85 1.01 -3.55 -7.46
N ALA A 86 2.10 -2.94 -7.01
CA ALA A 86 2.80 -3.33 -5.79
C ALA A 86 1.92 -3.20 -4.54
N ARG A 87 1.15 -2.12 -4.44
CA ARG A 87 0.20 -1.88 -3.35
C ARG A 87 -0.89 -2.96 -3.31
N GLN A 88 -1.56 -3.21 -4.43
CA GLN A 88 -2.63 -4.20 -4.53
C GLN A 88 -2.11 -5.63 -4.33
N PHE A 89 -0.92 -5.94 -4.82
CA PHE A 89 -0.27 -7.23 -4.59
C PHE A 89 -0.04 -7.46 -3.09
N ARG A 90 0.46 -6.45 -2.36
CA ARG A 90 0.66 -6.54 -0.91
C ARG A 90 -0.67 -6.75 -0.18
N GLU A 91 -1.72 -6.05 -0.56
CA GLU A 91 -3.05 -6.24 0.02
C GLU A 91 -3.60 -7.65 -0.22
N LEU A 92 -3.48 -8.16 -1.43
CA LEU A 92 -3.92 -9.53 -1.78
C LEU A 92 -3.10 -10.60 -1.04
N LYS A 93 -1.77 -10.41 -0.93
CA LYS A 93 -0.89 -11.30 -0.18
C LYS A 93 -1.29 -11.32 1.29
N ASN A 94 -1.46 -10.14 1.90
CA ASN A 94 -1.88 -10.01 3.29
C ASN A 94 -3.24 -10.70 3.53
N GLN A 95 -4.19 -10.55 2.62
CA GLN A 95 -5.48 -11.24 2.70
C GLN A 95 -5.32 -12.76 2.63
N SER A 96 -4.44 -13.27 1.75
CA SER A 96 -4.22 -14.71 1.60
C SER A 96 -3.50 -15.32 2.81
N GLU A 97 -2.63 -14.57 3.45
CA GLU A 97 -1.89 -14.98 4.65
C GLU A 97 -2.67 -14.71 5.95
N GLY A 98 -3.86 -14.11 5.87
CA GLY A 98 -4.63 -13.70 7.05
C GLY A 98 -3.95 -12.57 7.85
N VAL A 99 -3.10 -11.78 7.20
CA VAL A 99 -2.47 -10.59 7.78
C VAL A 99 -3.19 -9.35 7.27
N ALA A 100 -3.44 -8.39 8.14
CA ALA A 100 -4.00 -7.11 7.76
C ALA A 100 -3.21 -5.96 8.41
N ASP A 101 -2.93 -4.92 7.62
CA ASP A 101 -2.33 -3.71 8.14
C ASP A 101 -3.38 -2.90 8.91
N ALA A 102 -3.06 -2.57 10.15
CA ALA A 102 -3.87 -1.70 11.00
C ALA A 102 -3.27 -0.28 10.97
N HIS A 103 -3.79 0.58 10.11
CA HIS A 103 -3.39 1.98 10.06
C HIS A 103 -4.03 2.73 11.20
N ILE A 104 -3.21 3.14 12.17
CA ILE A 104 -3.61 3.81 13.40
C ILE A 104 -3.23 5.29 13.28
N GLU A 105 -4.22 6.16 13.20
CA GLU A 105 -4.02 7.60 13.31
C GLU A 105 -4.30 8.04 14.74
N SER A 106 -3.34 8.65 15.40
CA SER A 106 -3.46 9.21 16.74
C SER A 106 -3.14 10.69 16.75
N ALA A 107 -3.81 11.45 17.62
CA ALA A 107 -3.52 12.86 17.81
C ALA A 107 -2.16 13.10 18.50
N PHE A 108 -1.69 12.11 19.25
CA PHE A 108 -0.44 12.18 20.01
C PHE A 108 0.41 10.92 19.75
N PRO A 109 1.73 10.99 20.01
CA PRO A 109 2.59 9.80 19.97
C PRO A 109 2.08 8.73 20.93
N MET A 110 2.00 7.49 20.46
CA MET A 110 1.59 6.34 21.27
C MET A 110 2.81 5.53 21.68
N SER A 111 2.81 5.04 22.93
CA SER A 111 3.81 4.08 23.41
C SER A 111 3.57 2.68 22.80
N GLU A 112 4.60 1.83 22.80
CA GLU A 112 4.47 0.45 22.32
C GLU A 112 3.41 -0.34 23.11
N GLU A 113 3.27 -0.09 24.41
CA GLU A 113 2.26 -0.72 25.25
C GLU A 113 0.84 -0.35 24.86
N GLU A 114 0.61 0.94 24.53
CA GLU A 114 -0.69 1.42 24.07
C GLU A 114 -1.04 0.85 22.70
N VAL A 115 -0.07 0.77 21.79
CA VAL A 115 -0.25 0.15 20.48
C VAL A 115 -0.59 -1.34 20.62
N ASN A 116 0.13 -2.09 21.46
CA ASN A 116 -0.12 -3.49 21.70
C ASN A 116 -1.49 -3.75 22.33
N THR A 117 -1.91 -2.90 23.27
CA THR A 117 -3.24 -2.96 23.88
C THR A 117 -4.33 -2.73 22.85
N LEU A 118 -4.15 -1.75 21.97
CA LEU A 118 -5.08 -1.45 20.89
C LEU A 118 -5.17 -2.60 19.89
N ILE A 119 -4.04 -3.17 19.48
CA ILE A 119 -3.98 -4.32 18.56
C ILE A 119 -4.68 -5.54 19.19
N SER A 120 -4.48 -5.80 20.49
CA SER A 120 -5.16 -6.88 21.18
C SER A 120 -6.68 -6.70 21.21
N ALA A 121 -7.14 -5.48 21.45
CA ALA A 121 -8.57 -5.14 21.40
C ALA A 121 -9.15 -5.27 19.99
N LEU A 122 -8.40 -4.86 18.97
CA LEU A 122 -8.77 -5.02 17.56
C LEU A 122 -8.80 -6.49 17.12
N GLY A 123 -7.89 -7.32 17.64
CA GLY A 123 -7.86 -8.75 17.36
C GLY A 123 -9.17 -9.47 17.74
N ASN A 124 -9.82 -9.05 18.82
CA ASN A 124 -11.14 -9.54 19.20
C ASN A 124 -12.24 -9.14 18.21
N ARG A 125 -12.07 -8.02 17.52
CA ARG A 125 -13.05 -7.49 16.57
C ARG A 125 -12.84 -8.02 15.15
N PHE A 126 -11.61 -8.46 14.84
CA PHE A 126 -11.20 -9.04 13.57
C PHE A 126 -10.62 -10.46 13.77
N PRO A 127 -11.45 -11.44 14.17
CA PRO A 127 -10.98 -12.79 14.47
C PRO A 127 -10.36 -13.43 13.22
N GLY A 128 -9.24 -14.12 13.42
CA GLY A 128 -8.53 -14.81 12.34
C GLY A 128 -7.56 -13.94 11.53
N LEU A 129 -7.44 -12.65 11.84
CA LEU A 129 -6.47 -11.75 11.21
C LEU A 129 -5.32 -11.40 12.16
N LYS A 130 -4.10 -11.54 11.67
CA LYS A 130 -2.91 -11.00 12.33
C LYS A 130 -2.76 -9.54 11.94
N LEU A 131 -2.90 -8.63 12.90
CA LEU A 131 -2.84 -7.20 12.68
C LEU A 131 -1.41 -6.68 12.83
N THR A 132 -0.93 -5.94 11.83
CA THR A 132 0.36 -5.24 11.86
C THR A 132 0.09 -3.75 12.07
N PRO A 133 0.53 -3.14 13.19
CA PRO A 133 0.28 -1.74 13.45
C PRO A 133 1.16 -0.82 12.61
N ILE A 134 0.53 0.18 11.98
CA ILE A 134 1.20 1.30 11.31
C ILE A 134 0.66 2.58 11.96
N VAL A 135 1.48 3.20 12.80
CA VAL A 135 1.06 4.38 13.58
C VAL A 135 1.45 5.66 12.85
N THR A 136 0.50 6.56 12.68
CA THR A 136 0.67 7.89 12.10
C THR A 136 0.11 8.94 13.05
N ILE A 137 0.81 10.05 13.21
CA ILE A 137 0.34 11.16 14.04
C ILE A 137 -0.48 12.09 13.17
N ASN A 138 -1.72 12.37 13.61
CA ASN A 138 -2.63 13.31 12.98
C ASN A 138 -3.24 14.24 14.04
N GLU A 139 -2.65 15.40 14.21
CA GLU A 139 -3.08 16.41 15.20
C GLU A 139 -4.50 16.92 14.93
N GLY A 140 -5.00 16.81 13.70
CA GLY A 140 -6.35 17.19 13.33
C GLY A 140 -7.46 16.39 14.01
N LEU A 141 -7.13 15.25 14.64
CA LEU A 141 -8.10 14.44 15.39
C LEU A 141 -8.48 15.07 16.75
N ILE A 142 -7.75 16.08 17.23
CA ILE A 142 -7.90 16.75 18.53
C ILE A 142 -7.59 15.81 19.70
N GLY A 143 -8.00 14.55 19.61
CA GLY A 143 -7.76 13.47 20.57
C GLY A 143 -8.43 12.17 20.10
N GLY A 144 -8.10 11.06 20.77
CA GLY A 144 -8.56 9.73 20.41
C GLY A 144 -7.77 9.13 19.26
N VAL A 145 -8.31 8.06 18.70
CA VAL A 145 -7.63 7.23 17.70
C VAL A 145 -8.60 6.87 16.58
N ARG A 146 -8.13 6.94 15.36
CA ARG A 146 -8.81 6.40 14.19
C ARG A 146 -8.01 5.20 13.70
N VAL A 147 -8.67 4.06 13.47
CA VAL A 147 -8.03 2.84 12.98
C VAL A 147 -8.70 2.39 11.71
N LYS A 148 -7.90 2.13 10.69
CA LYS A 148 -8.33 1.53 9.44
C LYS A 148 -7.69 0.15 9.27
N VAL A 149 -8.52 -0.87 9.13
CA VAL A 149 -8.10 -2.25 8.86
C VAL A 149 -8.76 -2.72 7.56
N GLY A 150 -7.98 -2.83 6.50
CA GLY A 150 -8.54 -3.09 5.16
C GLY A 150 -9.56 -2.03 4.76
N ASP A 151 -10.78 -2.44 4.46
CA ASP A 151 -11.88 -1.54 4.07
C ASP A 151 -12.67 -0.98 5.26
N LYS A 152 -12.39 -1.45 6.48
CA LYS A 152 -13.13 -1.05 7.69
C LYS A 152 -12.38 0.04 8.45
N THR A 153 -13.09 1.11 8.75
CA THR A 153 -12.58 2.21 9.57
C THR A 153 -13.32 2.26 10.90
N LEU A 154 -12.57 2.27 11.99
CA LEU A 154 -13.07 2.48 13.33
C LEU A 154 -12.59 3.85 13.81
N ASP A 155 -13.52 4.78 13.96
CA ASP A 155 -13.22 6.15 14.37
C ASP A 155 -13.69 6.40 15.80
N GLY A 156 -12.73 6.49 16.72
CA GLY A 156 -12.92 6.84 18.13
C GLY A 156 -12.40 8.23 18.46
N SER A 157 -12.19 9.09 17.46
CA SER A 157 -11.66 10.43 17.68
C SER A 157 -12.66 11.37 18.36
N ILE A 158 -12.13 12.33 19.09
CA ILE A 158 -12.93 13.40 19.73
C ILE A 158 -13.58 14.27 18.65
N GLN A 159 -12.90 14.51 17.55
CA GLN A 159 -13.41 15.26 16.41
C GLN A 159 -14.72 14.68 15.88
N THR A 160 -14.77 13.38 15.65
CA THR A 160 -15.99 12.70 15.18
C THR A 160 -17.10 12.75 16.21
N ARG A 161 -16.78 12.58 17.50
CA ARG A 161 -17.78 12.71 18.58
C ARG A 161 -18.36 14.10 18.67
N LEU A 162 -17.55 15.16 18.54
CA LEU A 162 -18.01 16.55 18.52
C LEU A 162 -18.92 16.82 17.31
N ALA A 163 -18.56 16.33 16.12
CA ALA A 163 -19.38 16.48 14.93
C ALA A 163 -20.75 15.79 15.08
N GLN A 164 -20.80 14.59 15.63
CA GLN A 164 -22.05 13.88 15.92
C GLN A 164 -22.92 14.60 16.95
N MET A 165 -22.30 15.19 18.00
CA MET A 165 -23.02 16.01 18.98
C MET A 165 -23.59 17.26 18.36
N GLN A 166 -22.83 17.95 17.50
CA GLN A 166 -23.28 19.15 16.80
C GLN A 166 -24.47 18.83 15.88
N GLU A 167 -24.40 17.74 15.13
CA GLU A 167 -25.49 17.29 14.27
C GLU A 167 -26.77 16.98 15.07
N ALA A 168 -26.62 16.29 16.20
CA ALA A 168 -27.75 15.97 17.09
C ALA A 168 -28.38 17.22 17.74
N LEU A 169 -27.61 18.28 17.94
CA LEU A 169 -28.11 19.55 18.52
C LEU A 169 -28.75 20.46 17.45
N THR A 170 -28.44 20.27 16.17
CA THR A 170 -28.96 21.07 15.06
C THR A 170 -30.15 20.40 14.34
N ALA A 171 -30.40 19.15 14.64
CA ALA A 171 -31.56 18.42 14.17
C ALA A 171 -32.77 18.64 15.06
#